data_b400fd04c5533ed675dcb8bc2b98cf4f
#
_entry.id   b400fd04c5533ed675dcb8bc2b98cf4f
#
_cell.length_a   1.000
_cell.length_b   1.000
_cell.length_c   1.000
_cell.angle_alpha   90.00
_cell.angle_beta   90.00
_cell.angle_gamma   90.00
#
_symmetry.space_group_name_H-M   'P 1'
#
loop_
_entity.id
_entity.type
_entity.pdbx_description
1 polymer ?
#
loop_
_entity_poly.entity_id
_entity_poly.type
_entity_poly.pdbx_seq_one_letter_code
_entity_poly.pdbx_strand_id
1 'polypeptide(L)'
;MATSRKLRKALSKTAAVVIVVVVVIVAVAAGFMILQPPRVPGTTTSPTTTPTTTTPTTTPAPQFKLATILPGSIQDADFNTLGYLGTLHIKEKYGIDVAYSEGVSVADAERVASEYISLGYNIIFFHGGQFVSVGQKVASEHPNVVVIITGYGRIQNLPPNVWQLDPAFHKGFYVLGAIAANVTKTGVICYVSGVQLPFTISEVNAVLQALRDLRKNVTFIPVWTGDFNDPVKAKTVTANLIDQGCDVVMSSLNLANYGLFEAIKEANATKGLYVLATTKYTDKSSMLPKNLITSYIYDYGVALEYIVGQILKGVKTGYYEIEFGRASYIKFPLKFVPSEVNEWAMKLQNMVATGQVTVVFNTTKP
;
A
#
# COMPACT_ATOMS: atom_id res chain seq x y z
N MET A 1 26.58 30.64 -32.80
CA MET A 1 27.45 30.87 -31.63
C MET A 1 26.71 30.93 -30.27
N ALA A 2 25.39 30.75 -30.21
CA ALA A 2 24.61 30.83 -28.96
C ALA A 2 24.40 29.48 -28.20
N THR A 3 24.60 28.36 -28.87
CA THR A 3 24.37 27.00 -28.30
C THR A 3 25.53 26.50 -27.44
N SER A 4 26.75 26.96 -27.65
CA SER A 4 27.97 26.52 -26.92
C SER A 4 28.04 27.10 -25.49
N ARG A 5 27.39 28.24 -25.18
CA ARG A 5 27.45 28.88 -23.87
C ARG A 5 26.49 28.27 -22.81
N LYS A 6 25.40 27.64 -23.26
CA LYS A 6 24.45 26.97 -22.35
C LYS A 6 24.96 25.62 -21.84
N LEU A 7 25.68 24.86 -22.65
CA LEU A 7 26.26 23.59 -22.21
C LEU A 7 27.36 23.75 -21.15
N ARG A 8 28.20 24.81 -21.25
CA ARG A 8 29.26 25.06 -20.25
C ARG A 8 28.71 25.44 -18.85
N LYS A 9 27.51 26.04 -18.76
CA LYS A 9 26.90 26.38 -17.46
C LYS A 9 26.24 25.19 -16.76
N ALA A 10 25.77 24.18 -17.51
CA ALA A 10 25.18 22.96 -16.94
C ALA A 10 26.25 22.02 -16.36
N LEU A 11 27.40 21.90 -17.04
CA LEU A 11 28.55 21.09 -16.58
C LEU A 11 29.18 21.61 -15.28
N SER A 12 29.13 22.93 -15.01
CA SER A 12 29.74 23.53 -13.80
C SER A 12 28.97 23.23 -12.53
N LYS A 13 27.66 23.05 -12.61
CA LYS A 13 26.81 22.77 -11.41
C LYS A 13 26.92 21.31 -10.97
N THR A 14 27.03 20.36 -11.89
CA THR A 14 27.20 18.96 -11.57
C THR A 14 28.59 18.66 -11.01
N ALA A 15 29.63 19.31 -11.53
CA ALA A 15 30.99 19.21 -11.00
C ALA A 15 31.13 19.78 -9.58
N ALA A 16 30.44 20.88 -9.28
CA ALA A 16 30.46 21.48 -7.94
C ALA A 16 29.81 20.59 -6.88
N VAL A 17 28.72 19.88 -7.20
CA VAL A 17 28.05 18.94 -6.29
C VAL A 17 28.92 17.72 -5.99
N VAL A 18 29.62 17.17 -7.00
CA VAL A 18 30.51 16.03 -6.82
C VAL A 18 31.74 16.41 -5.95
N ILE A 19 32.30 17.61 -6.11
CA ILE A 19 33.44 18.07 -5.30
C ILE A 19 33.02 18.28 -3.83
N VAL A 20 31.84 18.78 -3.54
CA VAL A 20 31.35 18.96 -2.16
C VAL A 20 31.14 17.61 -1.47
N VAL A 21 30.60 16.60 -2.15
CA VAL A 21 30.42 15.24 -1.59
C VAL A 21 31.75 14.56 -1.30
N VAL A 22 32.76 14.69 -2.18
CA VAL A 22 34.09 14.11 -1.96
C VAL A 22 34.84 14.79 -0.82
N VAL A 23 34.72 16.11 -0.66
CA VAL A 23 35.34 16.86 0.46
C VAL A 23 34.73 16.48 1.81
N VAL A 24 33.42 16.24 1.89
CA VAL A 24 32.73 15.78 3.13
C VAL A 24 33.19 14.36 3.52
N ILE A 25 33.35 13.45 2.56
CA ILE A 25 33.81 12.08 2.81
C ILE A 25 35.28 12.06 3.31
N VAL A 26 36.15 12.89 2.74
CA VAL A 26 37.56 12.97 3.18
C VAL A 26 37.68 13.63 4.56
N ALA A 27 36.85 14.62 4.90
CA ALA A 27 36.85 15.25 6.22
C ALA A 27 36.38 14.29 7.34
N VAL A 28 35.41 13.39 7.06
CA VAL A 28 34.95 12.38 8.03
C VAL A 28 36.01 11.29 8.23
N ALA A 29 36.74 10.87 7.20
CA ALA A 29 37.83 9.89 7.32
C ALA A 29 39.05 10.44 8.06
N ALA A 30 39.39 11.71 7.91
CA ALA A 30 40.50 12.35 8.64
C ALA A 30 40.17 12.58 10.14
N GLY A 31 38.90 12.83 10.50
CA GLY A 31 38.45 12.99 11.89
C GLY A 31 38.56 11.72 12.73
N PHE A 32 38.54 10.54 12.12
CA PHE A 32 38.63 9.25 12.84
C PHE A 32 40.07 8.81 13.18
N MET A 33 41.11 9.42 12.58
CA MET A 33 42.53 9.07 12.85
C MET A 33 43.18 9.84 14.01
N ILE A 34 42.54 10.84 14.58
CA ILE A 34 43.15 11.74 15.59
C ILE A 34 42.77 11.36 17.05
N LEU A 35 41.94 10.34 17.27
CA LEU A 35 41.44 9.95 18.60
C LEU A 35 41.95 8.58 19.08
N GLN A 36 43.25 8.26 18.87
CA GLN A 36 43.86 7.12 19.55
C GLN A 36 44.75 7.62 20.70
N PRO A 37 44.55 7.17 21.97
CA PRO A 37 45.41 7.53 23.07
C PRO A 37 46.77 6.77 23.00
N PRO A 38 47.87 7.36 23.52
CA PRO A 38 49.21 6.77 23.44
C PRO A 38 49.35 5.50 24.29
N ARG A 39 50.03 4.49 23.75
CA ARG A 39 50.37 3.24 24.43
C ARG A 39 51.49 3.49 25.46
N VAL A 40 51.27 3.08 26.69
CA VAL A 40 52.29 3.04 27.77
C VAL A 40 52.97 1.66 27.77
N PRO A 41 54.29 1.57 27.94
CA PRO A 41 55.00 0.29 27.99
C PRO A 41 54.72 -0.50 29.28
N GLY A 42 54.59 -1.83 29.16
CA GLY A 42 54.18 -2.73 30.20
C GLY A 42 55.22 -2.97 31.30
N THR A 43 54.70 -3.15 32.51
CA THR A 43 55.44 -3.72 33.65
C THR A 43 54.90 -5.13 33.92
N THR A 44 55.81 -6.10 33.95
CA THR A 44 55.53 -7.52 34.22
C THR A 44 55.28 -7.72 35.70
N THR A 45 54.13 -8.28 36.10
CA THR A 45 53.92 -8.85 37.44
C THR A 45 53.21 -10.21 37.30
N SER A 46 53.70 -11.15 38.08
CA SER A 46 53.37 -12.59 38.19
C SER A 46 51.92 -12.87 38.55
N PRO A 47 51.35 -14.05 38.26
CA PRO A 47 49.91 -14.30 38.30
C PRO A 47 49.41 -14.57 39.70
N THR A 48 48.43 -13.76 40.13
CA THR A 48 47.54 -14.08 41.24
C THR A 48 46.28 -14.71 40.69
N THR A 49 45.99 -15.94 41.04
CA THR A 49 44.75 -16.65 40.67
C THR A 49 43.55 -16.05 41.39
N THR A 50 42.78 -15.25 40.68
CA THR A 50 41.45 -14.79 41.10
C THR A 50 40.38 -15.70 40.52
N PRO A 51 39.32 -16.09 41.27
CA PRO A 51 38.27 -16.96 40.75
C PRO A 51 37.54 -16.24 39.61
N THR A 52 37.50 -16.92 38.46
CA THR A 52 36.78 -16.45 37.27
C THR A 52 35.29 -16.43 37.56
N THR A 53 34.73 -15.26 37.83
CA THR A 53 33.28 -15.06 37.80
C THR A 53 32.86 -15.11 36.32
N THR A 54 32.26 -16.21 35.91
CA THR A 54 31.62 -16.35 34.60
C THR A 54 30.46 -15.36 34.52
N THR A 55 30.69 -14.21 33.89
CA THR A 55 29.63 -13.32 33.49
C THR A 55 28.72 -14.12 32.52
N PRO A 56 27.40 -14.21 32.75
CA PRO A 56 26.52 -14.87 31.81
C PRO A 56 26.62 -14.16 30.47
N THR A 57 27.06 -14.89 29.45
CA THR A 57 27.01 -14.42 28.06
C THR A 57 25.54 -14.24 27.70
N THR A 58 25.04 -13.03 27.81
CA THR A 58 23.72 -12.68 27.28
C THR A 58 23.77 -12.87 25.77
N THR A 59 23.15 -13.95 25.29
CA THR A 59 22.88 -14.11 23.85
C THR A 59 22.19 -12.84 23.38
N PRO A 60 22.71 -12.13 22.36
CA PRO A 60 22.07 -10.94 21.85
C PRO A 60 20.61 -11.28 21.48
N ALA A 61 19.66 -10.48 21.95
CA ALA A 61 18.27 -10.66 21.54
C ALA A 61 18.20 -10.72 20.00
N PRO A 62 17.39 -11.60 19.41
CA PRO A 62 17.31 -11.74 17.96
C PRO A 62 17.00 -10.39 17.35
N GLN A 63 17.91 -9.90 16.51
CA GLN A 63 17.74 -8.65 15.81
C GLN A 63 16.71 -8.86 14.68
N PHE A 64 15.52 -8.27 14.82
CA PHE A 64 14.50 -8.32 13.77
C PHE A 64 14.83 -7.34 12.64
N LYS A 65 14.61 -7.78 11.40
CA LYS A 65 14.76 -6.97 10.19
C LYS A 65 13.61 -7.27 9.25
N LEU A 66 12.96 -6.24 8.71
CA LEU A 66 11.83 -6.35 7.79
C LEU A 66 12.24 -6.00 6.37
N ALA A 67 11.99 -6.88 5.40
CA ALA A 67 12.08 -6.57 3.99
C ALA A 67 10.68 -6.62 3.33
N THR A 68 10.35 -5.60 2.53
CA THR A 68 9.08 -5.49 1.83
C THR A 68 9.28 -5.65 0.33
N ILE A 69 8.51 -6.53 -0.29
CA ILE A 69 8.52 -6.81 -1.73
C ILE A 69 7.24 -6.23 -2.35
N LEU A 70 7.42 -5.26 -3.26
CA LEU A 70 6.36 -4.47 -3.87
C LEU A 70 6.26 -4.78 -5.37
N PRO A 71 5.05 -5.02 -5.91
CA PRO A 71 4.87 -5.37 -7.32
C PRO A 71 4.98 -4.19 -8.30
N GLY A 72 4.97 -2.97 -7.82
CA GLY A 72 5.02 -1.75 -8.62
C GLY A 72 5.86 -0.66 -7.97
N SER A 73 5.86 0.53 -8.57
CA SER A 73 6.64 1.67 -8.08
C SER A 73 6.06 2.28 -6.81
N ILE A 74 6.95 2.63 -5.88
CA ILE A 74 6.59 3.40 -4.67
C ILE A 74 6.11 4.83 -4.99
N GLN A 75 6.20 5.26 -6.25
CA GLN A 75 5.73 6.56 -6.73
C GLN A 75 4.33 6.48 -7.37
N ASP A 76 3.61 5.37 -7.23
CA ASP A 76 2.26 5.23 -7.79
C ASP A 76 1.21 6.09 -7.07
N ALA A 77 1.58 6.75 -5.99
CA ALA A 77 0.71 7.55 -5.12
C ALA A 77 -0.48 6.75 -4.51
N ASP A 78 -0.43 5.42 -4.58
CA ASP A 78 -1.49 4.51 -4.21
C ASP A 78 -0.94 3.26 -3.49
N PHE A 79 -1.26 2.07 -4.00
CA PHE A 79 -1.03 0.79 -3.34
C PHE A 79 0.43 0.56 -2.93
N ASN A 80 1.37 0.73 -3.87
CA ASN A 80 2.79 0.49 -3.58
C ASN A 80 3.38 1.59 -2.69
N THR A 81 2.99 2.85 -2.88
CA THR A 81 3.34 3.95 -1.96
C THR A 81 2.91 3.63 -0.54
N LEU A 82 1.68 3.13 -0.33
CA LEU A 82 1.18 2.80 1.01
C LEU A 82 1.93 1.62 1.65
N GLY A 83 2.31 0.60 0.89
CA GLY A 83 3.15 -0.49 1.37
C GLY A 83 4.54 -0.02 1.81
N TYR A 84 5.14 0.86 1.02
CA TYR A 84 6.41 1.52 1.34
C TYR A 84 6.32 2.39 2.60
N LEU A 85 5.31 3.26 2.70
CA LEU A 85 5.11 4.11 3.88
C LEU A 85 4.84 3.28 5.14
N GLY A 86 4.09 2.18 5.00
CA GLY A 86 3.91 1.20 6.09
C GLY A 86 5.23 0.58 6.55
N THR A 87 6.13 0.28 5.62
CA THR A 87 7.48 -0.22 5.94
C THR A 87 8.32 0.81 6.70
N LEU A 88 8.28 2.08 6.28
CA LEU A 88 8.97 3.16 6.97
C LEU A 88 8.39 3.42 8.37
N HIS A 89 7.06 3.31 8.51
CA HIS A 89 6.40 3.40 9.82
C HIS A 89 6.92 2.37 10.81
N ILE A 90 7.18 1.13 10.35
CA ILE A 90 7.77 0.09 11.20
C ILE A 90 9.19 0.43 11.65
N LYS A 91 10.01 1.01 10.76
CA LYS A 91 11.34 1.50 11.13
C LYS A 91 11.25 2.58 12.22
N GLU A 92 10.37 3.54 12.05
CA GLU A 92 10.19 4.64 13.01
C GLU A 92 9.65 4.12 14.34
N LYS A 93 8.65 3.22 14.30
CA LYS A 93 7.97 2.70 15.50
C LYS A 93 8.83 1.79 16.36
N TYR A 94 9.59 0.89 15.73
CA TYR A 94 10.31 -0.18 16.45
C TYR A 94 11.83 -0.08 16.37
N GLY A 95 12.37 0.84 15.57
CA GLY A 95 13.82 1.02 15.41
C GLY A 95 14.53 -0.16 14.74
N ILE A 96 13.79 -1.07 14.08
CA ILE A 96 14.38 -2.22 13.38
C ILE A 96 14.85 -1.82 11.97
N ASP A 97 15.82 -2.55 11.45
CA ASP A 97 16.27 -2.38 10.08
C ASP A 97 15.17 -2.74 9.11
N VAL A 98 14.94 -1.88 8.11
CA VAL A 98 13.99 -2.15 7.04
C VAL A 98 14.63 -1.98 5.67
N ALA A 99 14.16 -2.78 4.71
CA ALA A 99 14.49 -2.65 3.29
C ALA A 99 13.25 -2.88 2.42
N TYR A 100 13.34 -2.53 1.15
CA TYR A 100 12.29 -2.81 0.20
C TYR A 100 12.86 -3.02 -1.21
N SER A 101 12.10 -3.74 -2.04
CA SER A 101 12.29 -3.82 -3.50
C SER A 101 10.97 -3.49 -4.18
N GLU A 102 11.02 -2.60 -5.17
CA GLU A 102 9.87 -2.19 -5.97
C GLU A 102 9.91 -2.77 -7.39
N GLY A 103 8.75 -2.82 -8.08
CA GLY A 103 8.67 -3.35 -9.44
C GLY A 103 8.98 -4.84 -9.56
N VAL A 104 8.82 -5.60 -8.48
CA VAL A 104 9.18 -7.02 -8.46
C VAL A 104 8.09 -7.84 -9.15
N SER A 105 8.48 -8.62 -10.17
CA SER A 105 7.57 -9.57 -10.82
C SER A 105 7.29 -10.79 -9.92
N VAL A 106 6.18 -11.50 -10.17
CA VAL A 106 5.89 -12.76 -9.46
C VAL A 106 7.00 -13.79 -9.67
N ALA A 107 7.60 -13.83 -10.87
CA ALA A 107 8.68 -14.75 -11.20
C ALA A 107 9.99 -14.46 -10.43
N ASP A 108 10.24 -13.18 -10.09
CA ASP A 108 11.45 -12.77 -9.37
C ASP A 108 11.27 -12.74 -7.85
N ALA A 109 10.04 -12.75 -7.35
CA ALA A 109 9.73 -12.47 -5.95
C ALA A 109 10.38 -13.46 -4.96
N GLU A 110 10.48 -14.74 -5.34
CA GLU A 110 11.16 -15.77 -4.54
C GLU A 110 12.67 -15.51 -4.44
N ARG A 111 13.32 -15.18 -5.56
CA ARG A 111 14.74 -14.85 -5.60
C ARG A 111 15.03 -13.63 -4.72
N VAL A 112 14.25 -12.56 -4.87
CA VAL A 112 14.40 -11.32 -4.09
C VAL A 112 14.20 -11.60 -2.59
N ALA A 113 13.22 -12.42 -2.20
CA ALA A 113 13.03 -12.82 -0.81
C ALA A 113 14.25 -13.59 -0.26
N SER A 114 14.78 -14.55 -1.05
CA SER A 114 15.95 -15.34 -0.66
C SER A 114 17.22 -14.47 -0.50
N GLU A 115 17.38 -13.46 -1.31
CA GLU A 115 18.47 -12.48 -1.17
C GLU A 115 18.35 -11.71 0.15
N TYR A 116 17.16 -11.21 0.52
CA TYR A 116 16.95 -10.56 1.81
C TYR A 116 17.19 -11.51 3.00
N ILE A 117 16.70 -12.74 2.89
CA ILE A 117 16.93 -13.76 3.94
C ILE A 117 18.42 -14.03 4.14
N SER A 118 19.20 -14.11 3.04
CA SER A 118 20.66 -14.29 3.12
C SER A 118 21.40 -13.11 3.78
N LEU A 119 20.81 -11.90 3.71
CA LEU A 119 21.28 -10.69 4.39
C LEU A 119 20.79 -10.56 5.84
N GLY A 120 20.12 -11.60 6.36
CA GLY A 120 19.65 -11.67 7.73
C GLY A 120 18.29 -11.02 7.99
N TYR A 121 17.52 -10.67 6.96
CA TYR A 121 16.12 -10.25 7.11
C TYR A 121 15.28 -11.48 7.50
N ASN A 122 14.57 -11.39 8.61
CA ASN A 122 13.79 -12.48 9.18
C ASN A 122 12.29 -12.19 9.27
N ILE A 123 11.86 -11.05 8.74
CA ILE A 123 10.46 -10.72 8.45
C ILE A 123 10.41 -10.31 6.97
N ILE A 124 9.64 -11.04 6.16
CA ILE A 124 9.46 -10.73 4.74
C ILE A 124 7.99 -10.39 4.49
N PHE A 125 7.73 -9.18 4.03
CA PHE A 125 6.39 -8.74 3.66
C PHE A 125 6.20 -8.74 2.15
N PHE A 126 5.33 -9.62 1.65
CA PHE A 126 4.86 -9.64 0.27
C PHE A 126 3.63 -8.74 0.14
N HIS A 127 3.82 -7.53 -0.35
CA HIS A 127 2.76 -6.55 -0.53
C HIS A 127 2.07 -6.74 -1.88
N GLY A 128 0.98 -7.52 -1.90
CA GLY A 128 0.18 -7.79 -3.10
C GLY A 128 -0.28 -9.24 -3.19
N GLY A 129 -1.57 -9.41 -3.49
CA GLY A 129 -2.19 -10.75 -3.53
C GLY A 129 -1.63 -11.69 -4.60
N GLN A 130 -0.97 -11.17 -5.62
CA GLN A 130 -0.27 -11.98 -6.63
C GLN A 130 0.92 -12.75 -6.04
N PHE A 131 1.44 -12.35 -4.88
CA PHE A 131 2.56 -13.00 -4.21
C PHE A 131 2.15 -14.08 -3.20
N VAL A 132 0.86 -14.34 -3.00
CA VAL A 132 0.37 -15.28 -1.98
C VAL A 132 1.06 -16.64 -2.09
N SER A 133 1.07 -17.24 -3.29
CA SER A 133 1.69 -18.57 -3.50
C SER A 133 3.21 -18.56 -3.28
N VAL A 134 3.89 -17.50 -3.72
CA VAL A 134 5.33 -17.33 -3.50
C VAL A 134 5.63 -17.16 -2.01
N GLY A 135 4.85 -16.34 -1.30
CA GLY A 135 5.01 -16.14 0.14
C GLY A 135 4.81 -17.43 0.95
N GLN A 136 3.83 -18.25 0.58
CA GLN A 136 3.63 -19.57 1.20
C GLN A 136 4.82 -20.51 0.96
N LYS A 137 5.35 -20.53 -0.26
CA LYS A 137 6.54 -21.32 -0.62
C LYS A 137 7.75 -20.88 0.20
N VAL A 138 8.07 -19.59 0.20
CA VAL A 138 9.19 -19.01 0.98
C VAL A 138 9.06 -19.33 2.47
N ALA A 139 7.85 -19.20 3.03
CA ALA A 139 7.60 -19.55 4.44
C ALA A 139 7.88 -21.02 4.73
N SER A 140 7.46 -21.93 3.83
CA SER A 140 7.67 -23.39 3.99
C SER A 140 9.16 -23.77 3.91
N GLU A 141 9.92 -23.10 3.04
CA GLU A 141 11.36 -23.35 2.86
C GLU A 141 12.23 -22.70 3.95
N HIS A 142 11.70 -21.64 4.61
CA HIS A 142 12.43 -20.87 5.63
C HIS A 142 11.65 -20.79 6.96
N PRO A 143 11.55 -21.88 7.75
CA PRO A 143 10.71 -21.93 8.96
C PRO A 143 11.14 -20.96 10.08
N ASN A 144 12.34 -20.41 10.02
CA ASN A 144 12.86 -19.41 10.95
C ASN A 144 12.52 -17.97 10.56
N VAL A 145 11.99 -17.75 9.34
CA VAL A 145 11.57 -16.46 8.82
C VAL A 145 10.05 -16.32 9.00
N VAL A 146 9.58 -15.16 9.43
CA VAL A 146 8.15 -14.87 9.44
C VAL A 146 7.79 -14.18 8.14
N VAL A 147 6.81 -14.72 7.44
CA VAL A 147 6.33 -14.14 6.18
C VAL A 147 4.99 -13.46 6.41
N ILE A 148 4.85 -12.21 5.96
CA ILE A 148 3.58 -11.48 5.92
C ILE A 148 3.13 -11.49 4.46
N ILE A 149 1.91 -11.94 4.20
CA ILE A 149 1.30 -11.92 2.86
C ILE A 149 0.08 -11.01 2.84
N THR A 150 -0.09 -10.21 1.79
CA THR A 150 -1.38 -9.57 1.52
C THR A 150 -2.30 -10.59 0.87
N GLY A 151 -3.37 -10.96 1.55
CA GLY A 151 -4.39 -11.90 1.04
C GLY A 151 -5.78 -11.30 1.13
N TYR A 152 -6.71 -11.82 0.36
CA TYR A 152 -8.08 -11.31 0.29
C TYR A 152 -9.06 -12.41 0.70
N GLY A 153 -9.83 -12.15 1.76
CA GLY A 153 -10.57 -13.18 2.48
C GLY A 153 -9.62 -14.15 3.22
N ARG A 154 -10.12 -14.84 4.21
CA ARG A 154 -9.29 -15.74 5.03
C ARG A 154 -8.80 -16.94 4.23
N ILE A 155 -7.49 -17.02 4.02
CA ILE A 155 -6.83 -18.15 3.36
C ILE A 155 -6.66 -19.29 4.37
N GLN A 156 -7.02 -20.50 3.95
CA GLN A 156 -6.89 -21.70 4.78
C GLN A 156 -5.52 -22.37 4.60
N ASN A 157 -5.10 -23.16 5.59
CA ASN A 157 -3.90 -24.00 5.53
C ASN A 157 -2.60 -23.25 5.23
N LEU A 158 -2.43 -22.03 5.78
CA LEU A 158 -1.18 -21.29 5.70
C LEU A 158 -0.09 -21.98 6.53
N PRO A 159 1.20 -21.88 6.11
CA PRO A 159 2.34 -22.30 6.93
C PRO A 159 2.34 -21.65 8.32
N PRO A 160 2.91 -22.33 9.36
CA PRO A 160 2.83 -21.85 10.75
C PRO A 160 3.65 -20.59 11.06
N ASN A 161 4.37 -20.08 10.09
CA ASN A 161 5.17 -18.84 10.14
C ASN A 161 4.64 -17.77 9.16
N VAL A 162 3.35 -17.81 8.82
CA VAL A 162 2.71 -16.83 7.95
C VAL A 162 1.68 -15.99 8.70
N TRP A 163 1.82 -14.68 8.57
CA TRP A 163 0.77 -13.72 8.86
C TRP A 163 0.04 -13.32 7.58
N GLN A 164 -1.28 -13.41 7.59
CA GLN A 164 -2.10 -12.84 6.54
C GLN A 164 -2.59 -11.45 6.94
N LEU A 165 -2.29 -10.46 6.10
CA LEU A 165 -2.88 -9.13 6.13
C LEU A 165 -3.99 -9.08 5.08
N ASP A 166 -5.23 -8.83 5.51
CA ASP A 166 -6.39 -8.71 4.63
C ASP A 166 -6.87 -7.25 4.59
N PRO A 167 -6.79 -6.59 3.43
CA PRO A 167 -7.28 -5.21 3.28
C PRO A 167 -8.79 -5.07 3.34
N ALA A 168 -9.57 -6.14 3.18
CA ALA A 168 -11.03 -6.16 3.22
C ALA A 168 -11.70 -5.09 2.34
N PHE A 169 -11.19 -4.89 1.12
CA PHE A 169 -11.62 -3.83 0.20
C PHE A 169 -13.12 -3.81 -0.07
N HIS A 170 -13.76 -4.98 -0.08
CA HIS A 170 -15.20 -5.14 -0.31
C HIS A 170 -16.06 -4.30 0.65
N LYS A 171 -15.66 -4.11 1.91
CA LYS A 171 -16.41 -3.32 2.89
C LYS A 171 -16.60 -1.86 2.47
N GLY A 172 -15.53 -1.24 2.00
CA GLY A 172 -15.60 0.13 1.50
C GLY A 172 -16.38 0.25 0.19
N PHE A 173 -16.24 -0.74 -0.72
CA PHE A 173 -16.99 -0.72 -1.97
C PHE A 173 -18.49 -0.95 -1.79
N TYR A 174 -18.93 -1.63 -0.74
CA TYR A 174 -20.32 -1.64 -0.34
C TYR A 174 -20.82 -0.21 -0.04
N VAL A 175 -20.07 0.54 0.78
CA VAL A 175 -20.44 1.92 1.14
C VAL A 175 -20.33 2.86 -0.08
N LEU A 176 -19.28 2.72 -0.91
CA LEU A 176 -19.14 3.53 -2.14
C LEU A 176 -20.27 3.24 -3.13
N GLY A 177 -20.65 1.98 -3.32
CA GLY A 177 -21.78 1.59 -4.17
C GLY A 177 -23.10 2.16 -3.66
N ALA A 178 -23.31 2.13 -2.35
CA ALA A 178 -24.46 2.72 -1.70
C ALA A 178 -24.52 4.25 -1.89
N ILE A 179 -23.38 4.95 -1.77
CA ILE A 179 -23.27 6.39 -2.05
C ILE A 179 -23.58 6.65 -3.53
N ALA A 180 -22.92 5.95 -4.46
CA ALA A 180 -23.09 6.12 -5.89
C ALA A 180 -24.57 5.97 -6.30
N ALA A 181 -25.25 4.96 -5.78
CA ALA A 181 -26.67 4.71 -6.03
C ALA A 181 -27.62 5.79 -5.46
N ASN A 182 -27.19 6.56 -4.48
CA ASN A 182 -27.98 7.67 -3.93
C ASN A 182 -27.73 9.00 -4.62
N VAL A 183 -26.62 9.16 -5.35
CA VAL A 183 -26.24 10.45 -5.96
C VAL A 183 -26.33 10.45 -7.48
N THR A 184 -26.43 9.29 -8.12
CA THR A 184 -26.63 9.19 -9.57
C THR A 184 -27.93 9.91 -9.99
N LYS A 185 -27.88 10.63 -11.10
CA LYS A 185 -29.02 11.30 -11.73
C LYS A 185 -29.52 10.55 -12.96
N THR A 186 -28.62 9.85 -13.64
CA THR A 186 -28.95 9.05 -14.83
C THR A 186 -29.48 7.65 -14.48
N GLY A 187 -29.22 7.19 -13.28
CA GLY A 187 -29.46 5.81 -12.86
C GLY A 187 -28.40 4.82 -13.38
N VAL A 188 -27.26 5.30 -13.90
CA VAL A 188 -26.16 4.48 -14.38
C VAL A 188 -24.90 4.78 -13.57
N ILE A 189 -24.40 3.80 -12.86
CA ILE A 189 -23.14 3.87 -12.09
C ILE A 189 -22.14 2.85 -12.62
N CYS A 190 -20.85 3.18 -12.54
CA CYS A 190 -19.80 2.35 -13.10
C CYS A 190 -18.69 2.05 -12.11
N TYR A 191 -17.99 0.95 -12.37
CA TYR A 191 -16.77 0.58 -11.68
C TYR A 191 -15.67 0.35 -12.72
N VAL A 192 -14.50 0.97 -12.51
CA VAL A 192 -13.33 0.81 -13.37
C VAL A 192 -12.17 0.32 -12.53
N SER A 193 -11.60 -0.81 -12.93
CA SER A 193 -10.45 -1.43 -12.27
C SER A 193 -9.42 -1.93 -13.28
N GLY A 194 -8.28 -2.40 -12.77
CA GLY A 194 -7.21 -2.96 -13.61
C GLY A 194 -7.48 -4.39 -14.02
N VAL A 195 -6.92 -5.34 -13.31
CA VAL A 195 -7.04 -6.78 -13.59
C VAL A 195 -8.19 -7.41 -12.81
N GLN A 196 -8.87 -8.38 -13.43
CA GLN A 196 -9.91 -9.16 -12.76
C GLN A 196 -9.28 -10.17 -11.79
N LEU A 197 -9.13 -9.75 -10.53
CA LEU A 197 -8.57 -10.52 -9.42
C LEU A 197 -9.65 -10.80 -8.37
N PRO A 198 -9.46 -11.77 -7.46
CA PRO A 198 -10.45 -12.07 -6.42
C PRO A 198 -10.94 -10.84 -5.65
N PHE A 199 -10.05 -9.91 -5.32
CA PHE A 199 -10.46 -8.71 -4.60
C PHE A 199 -11.31 -7.75 -5.46
N THR A 200 -10.98 -7.55 -6.74
CA THR A 200 -11.77 -6.67 -7.62
C THR A 200 -13.15 -7.26 -7.94
N ILE A 201 -13.25 -8.60 -7.99
CA ILE A 201 -14.54 -9.29 -8.09
C ILE A 201 -15.34 -9.09 -6.80
N SER A 202 -14.70 -9.20 -5.63
CA SER A 202 -15.40 -8.99 -4.36
C SER A 202 -15.85 -7.54 -4.16
N GLU A 203 -15.12 -6.55 -4.68
CA GLU A 203 -15.53 -5.15 -4.72
C GLU A 203 -16.82 -4.97 -5.54
N VAL A 204 -16.88 -5.55 -6.74
CA VAL A 204 -18.08 -5.54 -7.60
C VAL A 204 -19.25 -6.22 -6.91
N ASN A 205 -19.04 -7.40 -6.31
CA ASN A 205 -20.09 -8.12 -5.58
C ASN A 205 -20.60 -7.35 -4.36
N ALA A 206 -19.73 -6.59 -3.68
CA ALA A 206 -20.13 -5.74 -2.58
C ALA A 206 -20.98 -4.55 -3.04
N VAL A 207 -20.68 -3.94 -4.18
CA VAL A 207 -21.57 -2.94 -4.80
C VAL A 207 -22.92 -3.54 -5.13
N LEU A 208 -22.96 -4.72 -5.78
CA LEU A 208 -24.20 -5.43 -6.09
C LEU A 208 -24.99 -5.79 -4.83
N GLN A 209 -24.32 -6.17 -3.73
CA GLN A 209 -24.95 -6.38 -2.45
C GLN A 209 -25.59 -5.09 -1.92
N ALA A 210 -24.87 -3.95 -1.98
CA ALA A 210 -25.42 -2.66 -1.53
C ALA A 210 -26.68 -2.27 -2.33
N LEU A 211 -26.68 -2.47 -3.64
CA LEU A 211 -27.84 -2.17 -4.49
C LEU A 211 -29.06 -3.01 -4.11
N ARG A 212 -28.87 -4.31 -3.83
CA ARG A 212 -29.94 -5.21 -3.38
C ARG A 212 -30.48 -4.80 -2.00
N ASP A 213 -29.58 -4.62 -1.03
CA ASP A 213 -29.94 -4.32 0.35
C ASP A 213 -30.72 -2.99 0.46
N LEU A 214 -30.33 -1.99 -0.34
CA LEU A 214 -30.98 -0.68 -0.41
C LEU A 214 -32.14 -0.63 -1.42
N ARG A 215 -32.45 -1.73 -2.10
CA ARG A 215 -33.53 -1.81 -3.13
C ARG A 215 -33.40 -0.71 -4.19
N LYS A 216 -32.15 -0.41 -4.62
CA LYS A 216 -31.89 0.60 -5.64
C LYS A 216 -31.98 -0.01 -7.03
N ASN A 217 -32.81 0.61 -7.86
CA ASN A 217 -32.95 0.24 -9.30
C ASN A 217 -32.02 1.14 -10.11
N VAL A 218 -30.74 0.77 -10.18
CA VAL A 218 -29.72 1.45 -10.98
C VAL A 218 -28.99 0.43 -11.84
N THR A 219 -28.56 0.85 -13.02
CA THR A 219 -27.70 0.06 -13.89
C THR A 219 -26.28 0.16 -13.38
N PHE A 220 -25.63 -0.98 -13.10
CA PHE A 220 -24.24 -1.04 -12.65
C PHE A 220 -23.37 -1.71 -13.71
N ILE A 221 -22.34 -1.01 -14.19
CA ILE A 221 -21.44 -1.47 -15.26
C ILE A 221 -20.01 -1.58 -14.72
N PRO A 222 -19.56 -2.80 -14.34
CA PRO A 222 -18.16 -3.03 -13.96
C PRO A 222 -17.30 -3.31 -15.19
N VAL A 223 -16.11 -2.68 -15.27
CA VAL A 223 -15.12 -2.90 -16.35
C VAL A 223 -13.72 -3.03 -15.76
N TRP A 224 -12.95 -3.97 -16.31
CA TRP A 224 -11.53 -4.16 -16.03
C TRP A 224 -10.71 -3.79 -17.27
N THR A 225 -9.75 -2.87 -17.11
CA THR A 225 -8.90 -2.36 -18.19
C THR A 225 -7.78 -3.32 -18.59
N GLY A 226 -7.48 -4.30 -17.71
CA GLY A 226 -6.35 -5.22 -17.85
C GLY A 226 -5.05 -4.72 -17.18
N ASP A 227 -5.01 -3.46 -16.71
CA ASP A 227 -3.84 -2.87 -16.05
C ASP A 227 -4.28 -1.80 -15.04
N PHE A 228 -3.67 -1.82 -13.83
CA PHE A 228 -3.93 -0.81 -12.79
C PHE A 228 -3.20 0.52 -13.05
N ASN A 229 -2.22 0.53 -13.95
CA ASN A 229 -1.27 1.62 -14.15
C ASN A 229 -1.30 2.23 -15.56
N ASP A 230 -2.17 1.77 -16.47
CA ASP A 230 -2.29 2.31 -17.83
C ASP A 230 -3.35 3.44 -17.91
N PRO A 231 -2.94 4.72 -17.88
CA PRO A 231 -3.89 5.83 -17.92
C PRO A 231 -4.57 5.99 -19.29
N VAL A 232 -3.96 5.53 -20.39
CA VAL A 232 -4.55 5.65 -21.73
C VAL A 232 -5.76 4.73 -21.86
N LYS A 233 -5.63 3.48 -21.42
CA LYS A 233 -6.75 2.53 -21.38
C LYS A 233 -7.86 3.00 -20.44
N ALA A 234 -7.49 3.46 -19.23
CA ALA A 234 -8.47 3.94 -18.26
C ALA A 234 -9.25 5.14 -18.78
N LYS A 235 -8.57 6.08 -19.48
CA LYS A 235 -9.23 7.23 -20.13
C LYS A 235 -10.25 6.77 -21.17
N THR A 236 -9.84 5.89 -22.07
CA THR A 236 -10.70 5.37 -23.15
C THR A 236 -11.92 4.63 -22.59
N VAL A 237 -11.71 3.73 -21.62
CA VAL A 237 -12.79 2.97 -20.98
C VAL A 237 -13.76 3.91 -20.26
N THR A 238 -13.25 4.88 -19.50
CA THR A 238 -14.08 5.81 -18.75
C THR A 238 -14.90 6.70 -19.67
N ALA A 239 -14.32 7.21 -20.77
CA ALA A 239 -15.03 8.00 -21.76
C ALA A 239 -16.20 7.21 -22.38
N ASN A 240 -15.95 5.94 -22.74
CA ASN A 240 -16.99 5.07 -23.30
C ASN A 240 -18.13 4.79 -22.29
N LEU A 241 -17.82 4.65 -21.01
CA LEU A 241 -18.83 4.46 -19.97
C LEU A 241 -19.66 5.72 -19.75
N ILE A 242 -19.04 6.89 -19.79
CA ILE A 242 -19.74 8.19 -19.72
C ILE A 242 -20.70 8.33 -20.93
N ASP A 243 -20.27 7.93 -22.12
CA ASP A 243 -21.13 7.95 -23.32
C ASP A 243 -22.30 6.97 -23.23
N GLN A 244 -22.20 5.92 -22.41
CA GLN A 244 -23.30 5.01 -22.07
C GLN A 244 -24.21 5.54 -20.94
N GLY A 245 -24.01 6.76 -20.48
CA GLY A 245 -24.83 7.42 -19.47
C GLY A 245 -24.31 7.31 -18.04
N CYS A 246 -23.12 6.75 -17.82
CA CYS A 246 -22.51 6.67 -16.49
C CYS A 246 -22.22 8.09 -15.95
N ASP A 247 -22.81 8.43 -14.81
CA ASP A 247 -22.60 9.73 -14.14
C ASP A 247 -21.91 9.62 -12.77
N VAL A 248 -21.67 8.39 -12.28
CA VAL A 248 -20.86 8.14 -11.09
C VAL A 248 -19.91 6.98 -11.34
N VAL A 249 -18.60 7.26 -11.34
CA VAL A 249 -17.55 6.27 -11.60
C VAL A 249 -16.82 5.93 -10.30
N MET A 250 -16.84 4.66 -9.90
CA MET A 250 -16.05 4.12 -8.80
C MET A 250 -14.74 3.56 -9.33
N SER A 251 -13.60 4.06 -8.85
CA SER A 251 -12.28 3.63 -9.29
C SER A 251 -11.58 2.72 -8.28
N SER A 252 -11.04 1.61 -8.79
CA SER A 252 -10.09 0.72 -8.09
C SER A 252 -8.83 0.55 -8.95
N LEU A 253 -8.12 1.66 -9.16
CA LEU A 253 -6.93 1.79 -10.00
C LEU A 253 -5.77 2.38 -9.18
N ASN A 254 -4.56 2.31 -9.74
CA ASN A 254 -3.36 3.04 -9.28
C ASN A 254 -3.08 4.22 -10.22
N LEU A 255 -1.92 4.27 -10.89
CA LEU A 255 -1.58 5.35 -11.85
C LEU A 255 -2.64 5.56 -12.96
N ALA A 256 -3.38 4.53 -13.32
CA ALA A 256 -4.47 4.63 -14.30
C ALA A 256 -5.59 5.61 -13.89
N ASN A 257 -5.69 5.99 -12.60
CA ASN A 257 -6.59 7.05 -12.13
C ASN A 257 -6.41 8.38 -12.87
N TYR A 258 -5.19 8.72 -13.30
CA TYR A 258 -4.95 9.95 -14.05
C TYR A 258 -5.75 10.00 -15.34
N GLY A 259 -5.81 8.88 -16.08
CA GLY A 259 -6.60 8.78 -17.29
C GLY A 259 -8.11 8.87 -17.05
N LEU A 260 -8.59 8.20 -15.99
CA LEU A 260 -9.99 8.29 -15.57
C LEU A 260 -10.38 9.74 -15.25
N PHE A 261 -9.54 10.47 -14.52
CA PHE A 261 -9.78 11.87 -14.18
C PHE A 261 -9.78 12.77 -15.42
N GLU A 262 -8.91 12.53 -16.39
CA GLU A 262 -8.90 13.28 -17.64
C GLU A 262 -10.18 13.05 -18.45
N ALA A 263 -10.69 11.81 -18.54
CA ALA A 263 -11.96 11.54 -19.20
C ALA A 263 -13.14 12.29 -18.55
N ILE A 264 -13.18 12.34 -17.22
CA ILE A 264 -14.21 13.09 -16.49
C ILE A 264 -14.09 14.60 -16.74
N LYS A 265 -12.89 15.16 -16.68
CA LYS A 265 -12.66 16.58 -16.96
C LYS A 265 -13.07 16.96 -18.39
N GLU A 266 -12.73 16.13 -19.36
CA GLU A 266 -13.10 16.34 -20.77
C GLU A 266 -14.60 16.26 -20.97
N ALA A 267 -15.29 15.29 -20.38
CA ALA A 267 -16.74 15.17 -20.44
C ALA A 267 -17.46 16.43 -19.91
N ASN A 268 -16.98 16.96 -18.78
CA ASN A 268 -17.49 18.20 -18.21
C ASN A 268 -17.24 19.42 -19.13
N ALA A 269 -16.02 19.53 -19.67
CA ALA A 269 -15.62 20.69 -20.46
C ALA A 269 -16.23 20.72 -21.86
N THR A 270 -16.37 19.56 -22.52
CA THR A 270 -16.74 19.46 -23.93
C THR A 270 -18.20 19.05 -24.16
N LYS A 271 -18.77 18.24 -23.25
CA LYS A 271 -20.13 17.69 -23.38
C LYS A 271 -21.11 18.31 -22.38
N GLY A 272 -20.64 19.13 -21.44
CA GLY A 272 -21.46 19.68 -20.35
C GLY A 272 -22.02 18.61 -19.41
N LEU A 273 -21.44 17.40 -19.39
CA LEU A 273 -21.87 16.30 -18.56
C LEU A 273 -21.21 16.42 -17.19
N TYR A 274 -22.01 16.36 -16.11
CA TYR A 274 -21.50 16.40 -14.75
C TYR A 274 -21.34 14.99 -14.20
N VAL A 275 -20.11 14.48 -14.30
CA VAL A 275 -19.76 13.14 -13.87
C VAL A 275 -18.99 13.19 -12.54
N LEU A 276 -19.39 12.38 -11.58
CA LEU A 276 -18.78 12.27 -10.27
C LEU A 276 -17.89 11.02 -10.18
N ALA A 277 -16.94 11.03 -9.26
CA ALA A 277 -16.07 9.88 -9.02
C ALA A 277 -15.86 9.58 -7.54
N THR A 278 -15.53 8.33 -7.25
CA THR A 278 -14.88 7.90 -6.00
C THR A 278 -13.60 7.15 -6.33
N THR A 279 -12.64 7.17 -5.41
CA THR A 279 -11.34 6.49 -5.60
C THR A 279 -10.97 5.66 -4.38
N LYS A 280 -9.87 4.90 -4.50
CA LYS A 280 -9.33 4.04 -3.44
C LYS A 280 -7.88 4.41 -3.12
N TYR A 281 -7.41 3.99 -1.96
CA TYR A 281 -6.07 4.06 -1.36
C TYR A 281 -5.74 5.40 -0.70
N THR A 282 -5.58 6.48 -1.47
CA THR A 282 -5.15 7.80 -0.97
C THR A 282 -6.17 8.88 -1.29
N ASP A 283 -6.07 10.02 -0.61
CA ASP A 283 -6.93 11.18 -0.91
C ASP A 283 -6.52 11.85 -2.24
N LYS A 284 -7.41 11.80 -3.21
CA LYS A 284 -7.23 12.39 -4.53
C LYS A 284 -8.05 13.67 -4.77
N SER A 285 -8.50 14.31 -3.69
CA SER A 285 -9.36 15.51 -3.80
C SER A 285 -8.68 16.69 -4.50
N SER A 286 -7.35 16.78 -4.47
CA SER A 286 -6.59 17.79 -5.21
C SER A 286 -6.51 17.51 -6.72
N MET A 287 -6.61 16.25 -7.13
CA MET A 287 -6.46 15.82 -8.52
C MET A 287 -7.77 15.98 -9.33
N LEU A 288 -8.90 15.81 -8.64
CA LEU A 288 -10.24 15.95 -9.22
C LEU A 288 -11.14 16.84 -8.32
N PRO A 289 -10.79 18.13 -8.11
CA PRO A 289 -11.37 18.97 -7.06
C PRO A 289 -12.85 19.31 -7.27
N LYS A 290 -13.38 19.19 -8.50
CA LYS A 290 -14.77 19.55 -8.87
C LYS A 290 -15.70 18.34 -9.01
N ASN A 291 -15.19 17.11 -8.95
CA ASN A 291 -15.94 15.91 -9.32
C ASN A 291 -15.71 14.72 -8.37
N LEU A 292 -14.71 14.78 -7.48
CA LEU A 292 -14.45 13.69 -6.54
C LEU A 292 -15.40 13.80 -5.36
N ILE A 293 -16.26 12.81 -5.18
CA ILE A 293 -17.14 12.68 -4.01
C ILE A 293 -16.31 12.41 -2.77
N THR A 294 -15.47 11.39 -2.85
CA THR A 294 -14.62 10.92 -1.74
C THR A 294 -13.55 9.96 -2.22
N SER A 295 -12.60 9.69 -1.32
CA SER A 295 -11.62 8.59 -1.45
C SER A 295 -11.81 7.58 -0.32
N TYR A 296 -11.67 6.29 -0.63
CA TYR A 296 -11.56 5.20 0.32
C TYR A 296 -10.09 5.09 0.75
N ILE A 297 -9.80 5.54 1.96
CA ILE A 297 -8.43 5.69 2.50
C ILE A 297 -7.97 4.39 3.15
N TYR A 298 -6.67 4.10 3.04
CA TYR A 298 -5.97 2.99 3.69
C TYR A 298 -4.74 3.45 4.44
N ASP A 299 -4.52 2.87 5.63
CA ASP A 299 -3.29 2.99 6.41
C ASP A 299 -2.69 1.60 6.65
N TYR A 300 -1.69 1.25 5.84
CA TYR A 300 -0.95 0.00 6.00
C TYR A 300 0.04 0.04 7.18
N GLY A 301 0.41 1.23 7.64
CA GLY A 301 1.28 1.42 8.80
C GLY A 301 0.66 0.85 10.06
N VAL A 302 -0.63 1.15 10.32
CA VAL A 302 -1.39 0.61 11.47
C VAL A 302 -1.45 -0.93 11.42
N ALA A 303 -1.69 -1.50 10.24
CA ALA A 303 -1.78 -2.94 10.08
C ALA A 303 -0.44 -3.64 10.32
N LEU A 304 0.63 -3.11 9.73
CA LEU A 304 1.99 -3.64 9.92
C LEU A 304 2.46 -3.44 11.35
N GLU A 305 2.15 -2.31 12.01
CA GLU A 305 2.47 -2.08 13.42
C GLU A 305 1.87 -3.18 14.31
N TYR A 306 0.60 -3.54 14.11
CA TYR A 306 -0.01 -4.63 14.84
C TYR A 306 0.71 -5.96 14.59
N ILE A 307 0.88 -6.35 13.31
CA ILE A 307 1.47 -7.64 12.93
C ILE A 307 2.91 -7.76 13.42
N VAL A 308 3.75 -6.76 13.12
CA VAL A 308 5.16 -6.76 13.55
C VAL A 308 5.25 -6.72 15.07
N GLY A 309 4.39 -5.96 15.75
CA GLY A 309 4.31 -5.95 17.20
C GLY A 309 4.00 -7.33 17.81
N GLN A 310 3.20 -8.16 17.14
CA GLN A 310 2.97 -9.57 17.55
C GLN A 310 4.20 -10.43 17.24
N ILE A 311 4.84 -10.24 16.09
CA ILE A 311 6.07 -10.98 15.71
C ILE A 311 7.18 -10.72 16.72
N LEU A 312 7.39 -9.47 17.14
CA LEU A 312 8.38 -9.10 18.16
C LEU A 312 8.12 -9.77 19.53
N LYS A 313 6.86 -10.15 19.82
CA LYS A 313 6.46 -10.93 21.01
C LYS A 313 6.56 -12.44 20.79
N GLY A 314 7.05 -12.90 19.64
CA GLY A 314 7.23 -14.32 19.32
C GLY A 314 6.04 -14.98 18.62
N VAL A 315 4.98 -14.24 18.25
CA VAL A 315 3.81 -14.79 17.55
C VAL A 315 4.12 -14.85 16.05
N LYS A 316 4.36 -16.04 15.53
CA LYS A 316 4.84 -16.24 14.14
C LYS A 316 3.73 -16.32 13.09
N THR A 317 2.49 -16.51 13.48
CA THR A 317 1.36 -16.70 12.55
C THR A 317 0.11 -16.02 13.04
N GLY A 318 -0.73 -15.59 12.11
CA GLY A 318 -2.01 -14.97 12.43
C GLY A 318 -2.75 -14.42 11.20
N TYR A 319 -3.88 -13.81 11.48
CA TYR A 319 -4.71 -13.12 10.51
C TYR A 319 -5.06 -11.73 11.06
N TYR A 320 -4.82 -10.71 10.26
CA TYR A 320 -5.21 -9.35 10.56
C TYR A 320 -5.99 -8.77 9.39
N GLU A 321 -7.24 -8.44 9.65
CA GLU A 321 -8.06 -7.67 8.72
C GLU A 321 -7.89 -6.18 9.04
N ILE A 322 -7.60 -5.36 8.02
CA ILE A 322 -7.52 -3.90 8.20
C ILE A 322 -8.88 -3.38 8.67
N GLU A 323 -8.90 -2.82 9.86
CA GLU A 323 -10.12 -2.36 10.54
C GLU A 323 -10.82 -1.27 9.72
N PHE A 324 -11.99 -1.64 9.14
CA PHE A 324 -12.84 -0.68 8.45
C PHE A 324 -13.47 0.31 9.45
N GLY A 325 -13.44 1.57 9.12
CA GLY A 325 -13.85 2.68 10.00
C GLY A 325 -12.69 3.28 10.81
N ARG A 326 -11.49 2.66 10.81
CA ARG A 326 -10.31 3.13 11.56
C ARG A 326 -9.05 3.21 10.69
N ALA A 327 -8.49 2.07 10.30
CA ALA A 327 -7.28 1.97 9.47
C ALA A 327 -7.61 1.93 7.97
N SER A 328 -8.87 1.69 7.63
CA SER A 328 -9.43 1.95 6.31
C SER A 328 -10.80 2.60 6.46
N TYR A 329 -11.11 3.64 5.69
CA TYR A 329 -12.36 4.40 5.85
C TYR A 329 -12.71 5.22 4.62
N ILE A 330 -14.00 5.51 4.44
CA ILE A 330 -14.46 6.51 3.48
C ILE A 330 -14.17 7.89 4.07
N LYS A 331 -13.47 8.73 3.34
CA LYS A 331 -13.14 10.09 3.78
C LYS A 331 -14.38 10.99 3.79
N PHE A 332 -14.70 11.55 4.95
CA PHE A 332 -15.77 12.52 5.14
C PHE A 332 -15.22 13.94 5.36
N PRO A 333 -16.00 15.02 5.10
CA PRO A 333 -17.33 14.99 4.48
C PRO A 333 -17.27 14.62 3.01
N LEU A 334 -18.34 13.96 2.51
CA LEU A 334 -18.55 13.75 1.08
C LEU A 334 -18.74 15.10 0.39
N LYS A 335 -18.19 15.23 -0.83
CA LYS A 335 -18.34 16.44 -1.64
C LYS A 335 -19.38 16.24 -2.73
N PHE A 336 -20.03 17.32 -3.14
CA PHE A 336 -21.01 17.34 -4.24
C PHE A 336 -22.25 16.47 -4.02
N VAL A 337 -22.59 16.23 -2.77
CA VAL A 337 -23.77 15.47 -2.35
C VAL A 337 -24.59 16.28 -1.36
N PRO A 338 -25.92 16.03 -1.24
CA PRO A 338 -26.73 16.62 -0.19
C PRO A 338 -26.24 16.26 1.22
N SER A 339 -26.47 17.13 2.20
CA SER A 339 -26.04 16.91 3.59
C SER A 339 -26.62 15.63 4.21
N GLU A 340 -27.87 15.34 3.89
CA GLU A 340 -28.56 14.12 4.35
C GLU A 340 -27.90 12.83 3.82
N VAL A 341 -27.37 12.85 2.60
CA VAL A 341 -26.60 11.72 2.04
C VAL A 341 -25.27 11.56 2.78
N ASN A 342 -24.61 12.67 3.13
CA ASN A 342 -23.37 12.64 3.89
C ASN A 342 -23.58 12.01 5.28
N GLU A 343 -24.58 12.48 6.04
CA GLU A 343 -24.88 11.95 7.37
C GLU A 343 -25.29 10.48 7.32
N TRP A 344 -26.12 10.11 6.34
CA TRP A 344 -26.53 8.72 6.12
C TRP A 344 -25.34 7.81 5.80
N ALA A 345 -24.44 8.25 4.90
CA ALA A 345 -23.26 7.48 4.53
C ALA A 345 -22.28 7.28 5.70
N MET A 346 -22.15 8.29 6.59
CA MET A 346 -21.38 8.15 7.83
C MET A 346 -21.98 7.07 8.76
N LYS A 347 -23.30 7.06 8.91
CA LYS A 347 -24.01 6.02 9.69
C LYS A 347 -23.80 4.65 9.05
N LEU A 348 -23.94 4.53 7.72
CA LEU A 348 -23.73 3.28 7.00
C LEU A 348 -22.30 2.75 7.17
N GLN A 349 -21.27 3.61 7.05
CA GLN A 349 -19.90 3.21 7.34
C GLN A 349 -19.76 2.64 8.75
N ASN A 350 -20.34 3.30 9.74
CA ASN A 350 -20.29 2.82 11.13
C ASN A 350 -21.00 1.48 11.30
N MET A 351 -22.16 1.28 10.67
CA MET A 351 -22.88 -0.01 10.70
C MET A 351 -22.06 -1.15 10.08
N VAL A 352 -21.34 -0.89 8.98
CA VAL A 352 -20.41 -1.86 8.38
C VAL A 352 -19.21 -2.10 9.30
N ALA A 353 -18.62 -1.04 9.86
CA ALA A 353 -17.47 -1.13 10.75
C ALA A 353 -17.75 -1.93 12.03
N THR A 354 -18.96 -1.79 12.58
CA THR A 354 -19.39 -2.49 13.81
C THR A 354 -20.03 -3.86 13.55
N GLY A 355 -20.13 -4.28 12.27
CA GLY A 355 -20.73 -5.57 11.90
C GLY A 355 -22.26 -5.60 11.94
N GLN A 356 -22.94 -4.46 12.17
CA GLN A 356 -24.40 -4.37 12.07
C GLN A 356 -24.89 -4.61 10.63
N VAL A 357 -24.06 -4.27 9.66
CA VAL A 357 -24.21 -4.66 8.26
C VAL A 357 -23.05 -5.57 7.89
N THR A 358 -23.37 -6.82 7.57
CA THR A 358 -22.37 -7.78 7.11
C THR A 358 -22.17 -7.66 5.60
N VAL A 359 -20.98 -7.30 5.18
CA VAL A 359 -20.58 -7.30 3.76
C VAL A 359 -19.87 -8.61 3.44
N VAL A 360 -20.41 -9.35 2.49
CA VAL A 360 -19.90 -10.68 2.16
C VAL A 360 -18.69 -10.58 1.23
N PHE A 361 -17.58 -11.21 1.62
CA PHE A 361 -16.46 -11.42 0.70
C PHE A 361 -16.84 -12.51 -0.29
N ASN A 362 -17.19 -12.12 -1.52
CA ASN A 362 -17.65 -13.02 -2.57
C ASN A 362 -16.80 -12.81 -3.84
N THR A 363 -16.12 -13.86 -4.26
CA THR A 363 -15.27 -13.89 -5.46
C THR A 363 -15.90 -14.64 -6.64
N THR A 364 -17.16 -15.07 -6.51
CA THR A 364 -17.91 -15.64 -7.63
C THR A 364 -18.08 -14.56 -8.70
N LYS A 365 -17.78 -14.90 -9.93
CA LYS A 365 -17.91 -13.97 -11.06
C LYS A 365 -19.38 -13.51 -11.16
N PRO A 366 -19.63 -12.17 -11.15
CA PRO A 366 -20.98 -11.60 -11.19
C PRO A 366 -21.65 -11.80 -12.56
#